data_24fc0b75061885e4f4b82dae8761edcb
#
_entry.id   24fc0b75061885e4f4b82dae8761edcb
#
_cell.length_a   1.000
_cell.length_b   1.000
_cell.length_c   1.000
_cell.angle_alpha   90.00
_cell.angle_beta   90.00
_cell.angle_gamma   90.00
#
_symmetry.space_group_name_H-M   'P 1'
#
loop_
_entity.id
_entity.type
_entity.pdbx_description
1 polymer ?
#
loop_
_entity_poly.entity_id
_entity_poly.type
_entity_poly.pdbx_seq_one_letter_code
_entity_poly.pdbx_strand_id
1 'polypeptide(L)'
;MIHDIDLLLTLTGSKVSGISAVGIPVLTPSIDIANARITFESGAVATITASRVSKDRMRKLRIFQRNGYLSLDLAAGTGEMYRLRTDTDLAALARSAQPLEAFVERVAIDAPEGEPLKLELESFVAALRGESPVAVTAEDGRDALAVALRIVRDIERSLPAGRSSTAAAAHSRA
;
A
#
# COMPACT_ATOMS: atom_id res chain seq x y z
N MET A 1 0.56 3.91 -6.72
CA MET A 1 1.59 2.99 -6.15
C MET A 1 2.54 3.70 -5.16
N ILE A 2 3.11 4.88 -5.46
CA ILE A 2 4.09 5.50 -4.54
C ILE A 2 3.49 5.82 -3.15
N HIS A 3 2.30 6.37 -3.07
CA HIS A 3 1.59 6.61 -1.81
C HIS A 3 1.28 5.33 -1.02
N ASP A 4 1.05 4.22 -1.72
CA ASP A 4 0.78 2.93 -1.05
C ASP A 4 2.08 2.33 -0.52
N ILE A 5 3.21 2.58 -1.20
CA ILE A 5 4.56 2.19 -0.72
C ILE A 5 4.89 3.00 0.53
N ASP A 6 4.72 4.31 0.51
CA ASP A 6 4.94 5.19 1.65
C ASP A 6 4.13 4.74 2.87
N LEU A 7 2.83 4.50 2.68
CA LEU A 7 1.96 3.97 3.71
C LEU A 7 2.44 2.63 4.28
N LEU A 8 2.92 1.70 3.42
CA LEU A 8 3.44 0.42 3.86
C LEU A 8 4.76 0.56 4.65
N LEU A 9 5.66 1.44 4.23
CA LEU A 9 6.90 1.72 4.96
C LEU A 9 6.59 2.27 6.36
N THR A 10 5.67 3.22 6.45
CA THR A 10 5.20 3.82 7.71
C THR A 10 4.56 2.75 8.62
N LEU A 11 3.63 1.95 8.09
CA LEU A 11 2.91 0.94 8.87
C LEU A 11 3.80 -0.21 9.35
N THR A 12 4.81 -0.60 8.57
CA THR A 12 5.70 -1.70 8.96
C THR A 12 6.85 -1.23 9.85
N GLY A 13 7.25 0.03 9.75
CA GLY A 13 8.42 0.59 10.43
C GLY A 13 9.71 -0.20 10.17
N SER A 14 9.80 -0.89 9.02
CA SER A 14 10.85 -1.86 8.73
C SER A 14 11.43 -1.68 7.33
N LYS A 15 12.71 -2.00 7.17
CA LYS A 15 13.39 -1.92 5.87
C LYS A 15 12.94 -3.05 4.95
N VAL A 16 12.94 -2.75 3.65
CA VAL A 16 12.64 -3.72 2.60
C VAL A 16 13.83 -4.66 2.38
N SER A 17 13.64 -5.94 2.65
CA SER A 17 14.62 -7.00 2.44
C SER A 17 14.57 -7.60 1.04
N GLY A 18 13.39 -7.66 0.41
CA GLY A 18 13.23 -8.24 -0.93
C GLY A 18 12.05 -7.65 -1.70
N ILE A 19 12.15 -7.69 -3.02
CA ILE A 19 11.09 -7.29 -3.95
C ILE A 19 11.03 -8.35 -5.05
N SER A 20 9.81 -8.74 -5.42
CA SER A 20 9.51 -9.51 -6.61
C SER A 20 8.33 -8.84 -7.30
N ALA A 21 8.51 -8.43 -8.55
CA ALA A 21 7.49 -7.65 -9.25
C ALA A 21 7.32 -8.12 -10.70
N VAL A 22 6.08 -8.00 -11.17
CA VAL A 22 5.70 -8.20 -12.56
C VAL A 22 4.88 -7.02 -13.04
N GLY A 23 4.98 -6.70 -14.31
CA GLY A 23 4.20 -5.64 -14.92
C GLY A 23 4.04 -5.86 -16.41
N ILE A 24 2.98 -5.30 -16.96
CA ILE A 24 2.67 -5.43 -18.38
C ILE A 24 2.24 -4.08 -18.97
N PRO A 25 2.67 -3.77 -20.20
CA PRO A 25 2.07 -2.74 -21.02
C PRO A 25 0.77 -3.30 -21.64
N VAL A 26 -0.32 -2.55 -21.56
CA VAL A 26 -1.63 -2.93 -22.10
C VAL A 26 -2.09 -1.95 -23.19
N LEU A 27 -2.14 -0.66 -22.87
CA LEU A 27 -2.56 0.42 -23.75
C LEU A 27 -1.41 1.31 -24.20
N THR A 28 -0.33 1.36 -23.44
CA THR A 28 0.83 2.22 -23.71
C THR A 28 2.12 1.38 -23.82
N PRO A 29 3.20 1.93 -24.40
CA PRO A 29 4.51 1.27 -24.38
C PRO A 29 5.12 1.12 -22.98
N SER A 30 4.60 1.87 -21.98
CA SER A 30 5.05 1.78 -20.59
C SER A 30 4.22 0.78 -19.78
N ILE A 31 4.66 0.47 -18.56
CA ILE A 31 3.95 -0.42 -17.64
C ILE A 31 2.61 0.20 -17.25
N ASP A 32 1.51 -0.43 -17.64
CA ASP A 32 0.14 0.00 -17.31
C ASP A 32 -0.44 -0.72 -16.11
N ILE A 33 -0.05 -1.97 -15.89
CA ILE A 33 -0.41 -2.77 -14.71
C ILE A 33 0.88 -3.29 -14.08
N ALA A 34 0.98 -3.15 -12.78
CA ALA A 34 2.09 -3.68 -11.99
C ALA A 34 1.56 -4.39 -10.74
N ASN A 35 2.17 -5.53 -10.41
CA ASN A 35 1.99 -6.24 -9.17
C ASN A 35 3.37 -6.45 -8.53
N ALA A 36 3.52 -6.10 -7.27
CA ALA A 36 4.77 -6.24 -6.54
C ALA A 36 4.52 -6.90 -5.18
N ARG A 37 5.31 -7.94 -4.89
CA ARG A 37 5.46 -8.53 -3.57
C ARG A 37 6.69 -7.95 -2.91
N ILE A 38 6.52 -7.37 -1.73
CA ILE A 38 7.57 -6.73 -0.93
C ILE A 38 7.72 -7.51 0.36
N THR A 39 8.94 -7.90 0.71
CA THR A 39 9.27 -8.51 1.99
C THR A 39 10.08 -7.54 2.84
N PHE A 40 9.84 -7.53 4.14
CA PHE A 40 10.47 -6.64 5.10
C PHE A 40 11.38 -7.43 6.04
N GLU A 41 12.39 -6.76 6.62
CA GLU A 41 13.30 -7.37 7.61
C GLU A 41 12.56 -7.86 8.86
N SER A 42 11.43 -7.23 9.22
CA SER A 42 10.54 -7.66 10.30
C SER A 42 9.81 -8.98 10.03
N GLY A 43 9.91 -9.53 8.82
CA GLY A 43 9.14 -10.69 8.38
C GLY A 43 7.74 -10.35 7.82
N ALA A 44 7.34 -9.09 7.85
CA ALA A 44 6.11 -8.66 7.19
C ALA A 44 6.22 -8.82 5.67
N VAL A 45 5.10 -9.09 5.03
CA VAL A 45 4.99 -9.22 3.58
C VAL A 45 3.82 -8.38 3.09
N ALA A 46 4.06 -7.58 2.06
CA ALA A 46 3.02 -6.81 1.38
C ALA A 46 2.91 -7.20 -0.09
N THR A 47 1.70 -7.14 -0.62
CA THR A 47 1.45 -7.23 -2.07
C THR A 47 0.73 -5.98 -2.51
N ILE A 48 1.29 -5.29 -3.51
CA ILE A 48 0.72 -4.08 -4.08
C ILE A 48 0.34 -4.35 -5.53
N THR A 49 -0.86 -3.95 -5.91
CA THR A 49 -1.28 -3.92 -7.30
C THR A 49 -1.63 -2.48 -7.68
N ALA A 50 -1.09 -2.02 -8.80
CA ALA A 50 -1.46 -0.75 -9.39
C ALA A 50 -1.81 -0.93 -10.86
N SER A 51 -2.90 -0.29 -11.27
CA SER A 51 -3.37 -0.31 -12.65
C SER A 51 -3.86 1.07 -13.06
N ARG A 52 -3.46 1.51 -14.25
CA ARG A 52 -3.98 2.74 -14.87
C ARG A 52 -5.10 2.46 -15.89
N VAL A 53 -5.33 1.17 -16.18
CA VAL A 53 -6.30 0.73 -17.20
C VAL A 53 -7.55 0.09 -16.60
N SER A 54 -7.61 -0.05 -15.27
CA SER A 54 -8.80 -0.58 -14.60
C SER A 54 -9.97 0.39 -14.71
N LYS A 55 -11.16 -0.15 -15.02
CA LYS A 55 -12.39 0.62 -15.13
C LYS A 55 -12.78 1.29 -13.82
N ASP A 56 -12.65 0.56 -12.72
CA ASP A 56 -13.05 1.04 -11.41
C ASP A 56 -11.86 1.65 -10.65
N ARG A 57 -12.08 2.83 -10.08
CA ARG A 57 -11.13 3.47 -9.17
C ARG A 57 -11.26 2.84 -7.80
N MET A 58 -10.42 1.85 -7.54
CA MET A 58 -10.38 1.16 -6.25
C MET A 58 -9.08 1.49 -5.53
N ARG A 59 -9.17 1.87 -4.26
CA ARG A 59 -8.02 2.04 -3.38
C ARG A 59 -8.31 1.37 -2.04
N LYS A 60 -7.97 0.10 -1.94
CA LYS A 60 -8.23 -0.73 -0.77
C LYS A 60 -6.93 -1.21 -0.15
N LEU A 61 -6.88 -1.19 1.19
CA LEU A 61 -5.80 -1.73 1.98
C LEU A 61 -6.37 -2.81 2.91
N ARG A 62 -5.72 -3.97 2.93
CA ARG A 62 -6.04 -5.06 3.83
C ARG A 62 -4.80 -5.45 4.62
N ILE A 63 -4.93 -5.54 5.94
CA ILE A 63 -3.85 -5.92 6.83
C ILE A 63 -4.31 -7.15 7.61
N PHE A 64 -3.50 -8.20 7.53
CA PHE A 64 -3.69 -9.41 8.30
C PHE A 64 -2.61 -9.48 9.38
N GLN A 65 -3.03 -9.67 10.60
CA GLN A 65 -2.14 -9.83 11.74
C GLN A 65 -2.64 -10.98 12.63
N ARG A 66 -1.80 -11.41 13.57
CA ARG A 66 -2.07 -12.62 14.38
C ARG A 66 -3.41 -12.58 15.11
N ASN A 67 -3.85 -11.42 15.57
CA ASN A 67 -5.04 -11.24 16.39
C ASN A 67 -6.14 -10.40 15.72
N GLY A 68 -6.02 -10.10 14.44
CA GLY A 68 -7.01 -9.26 13.77
C GLY A 68 -6.81 -9.08 12.27
N TYR A 69 -7.80 -8.51 11.66
CA TYR A 69 -7.88 -8.17 10.27
C TYR A 69 -8.43 -6.75 10.11
N LEU A 70 -7.73 -5.95 9.34
CA LEU A 70 -8.14 -4.59 9.00
C LEU A 70 -8.45 -4.51 7.50
N SER A 71 -9.60 -3.98 7.15
CA SER A 71 -10.00 -3.71 5.77
C SER A 71 -10.37 -2.24 5.62
N LEU A 72 -9.61 -1.49 4.83
CA LEU A 72 -9.85 -0.08 4.56
C LEU A 72 -10.23 0.13 3.10
N ASP A 73 -11.23 0.96 2.87
CA ASP A 73 -11.51 1.58 1.58
C ASP A 73 -11.04 3.04 1.62
N LEU A 74 -9.82 3.26 1.13
CA LEU A 74 -9.18 4.59 1.16
C LEU A 74 -9.83 5.58 0.17
N ALA A 75 -10.63 5.08 -0.79
CA ALA A 75 -11.38 5.93 -1.70
C ALA A 75 -12.70 6.41 -1.07
N ALA A 76 -13.36 5.55 -0.29
CA ALA A 76 -14.59 5.88 0.42
C ALA A 76 -14.35 6.52 1.80
N GLY A 77 -13.11 6.45 2.32
CA GLY A 77 -12.79 6.93 3.68
C GLY A 77 -13.41 6.06 4.78
N THR A 78 -13.66 4.78 4.50
CA THR A 78 -14.30 3.86 5.45
C THR A 78 -13.46 2.62 5.66
N GLY A 79 -13.70 1.91 6.75
CA GLY A 79 -13.04 0.65 7.01
C GLY A 79 -13.66 -0.14 8.16
N GLU A 80 -13.12 -1.31 8.35
CA GLU A 80 -13.54 -2.22 9.38
C GLU A 80 -12.32 -2.94 9.96
N MET A 81 -12.27 -2.99 11.28
CA MET A 81 -11.32 -3.80 12.01
C MET A 81 -12.03 -4.97 12.66
N TYR A 82 -11.55 -6.16 12.40
CA TYR A 82 -12.00 -7.38 13.04
C TYR A 82 -10.89 -7.87 13.95
N ARG A 83 -11.16 -8.06 15.23
CA ARG A 83 -10.19 -8.60 16.18
C ARG A 83 -10.80 -9.69 17.03
N LEU A 84 -10.01 -10.68 17.40
CA LEU A 84 -10.42 -11.68 18.36
C LEU A 84 -10.69 -11.01 19.71
N ARG A 85 -11.75 -11.40 20.38
CA ARG A 85 -12.02 -10.96 21.76
C ARG A 85 -10.90 -11.41 22.67
N THR A 86 -10.54 -10.60 23.63
CA THR A 86 -9.39 -10.84 24.54
C THR A 86 -9.51 -12.09 25.39
N ASP A 87 -10.74 -12.55 25.61
CA ASP A 87 -11.08 -13.75 26.38
C ASP A 87 -11.26 -15.02 25.52
N THR A 88 -10.96 -14.94 24.22
CA THR A 88 -11.12 -16.06 23.30
C THR A 88 -10.07 -17.14 23.56
N ASP A 89 -10.50 -18.29 24.03
CA ASP A 89 -9.67 -19.50 24.04
C ASP A 89 -9.60 -20.09 22.62
N LEU A 90 -8.41 -19.96 22.00
CA LEU A 90 -8.15 -20.46 20.65
C LEU A 90 -8.35 -21.97 20.52
N ALA A 91 -8.08 -22.75 21.60
CA ALA A 91 -8.29 -24.18 21.60
C ALA A 91 -9.78 -24.53 21.69
N ALA A 92 -10.56 -23.73 22.42
CA ALA A 92 -12.02 -23.85 22.44
C ALA A 92 -12.63 -23.42 21.10
N LEU A 93 -12.12 -22.36 20.48
CA LEU A 93 -12.56 -21.91 19.15
C LEU A 93 -12.38 -23.01 18.11
N ALA A 94 -11.22 -23.67 18.07
CA ALA A 94 -10.95 -24.76 17.11
C ALA A 94 -11.87 -25.98 17.26
N ARG A 95 -12.48 -26.16 18.44
CA ARG A 95 -13.43 -27.25 18.73
C ARG A 95 -14.89 -26.82 18.72
N SER A 96 -15.12 -25.51 18.59
CA SER A 96 -16.47 -24.93 18.63
C SER A 96 -17.20 -25.15 17.32
N ALA A 97 -18.49 -25.45 17.41
CA ALA A 97 -19.42 -25.41 16.28
C ALA A 97 -20.04 -24.02 16.08
N GLN A 98 -19.65 -23.02 16.91
CA GLN A 98 -20.16 -21.65 16.78
C GLN A 98 -19.52 -20.94 15.59
N PRO A 99 -20.25 -20.03 14.94
CA PRO A 99 -19.71 -19.23 13.85
C PRO A 99 -18.58 -18.29 14.35
N LEU A 100 -17.61 -18.01 13.50
CA LEU A 100 -16.43 -17.20 13.83
C LEU A 100 -16.80 -15.82 14.39
N GLU A 101 -17.92 -15.27 13.95
CA GLU A 101 -18.46 -13.97 14.36
C GLU A 101 -18.73 -13.87 15.87
N ALA A 102 -18.99 -15.01 16.53
CA ALA A 102 -19.19 -15.05 17.98
C ALA A 102 -17.92 -14.70 18.78
N PHE A 103 -16.75 -14.92 18.18
CA PHE A 103 -15.43 -14.75 18.81
C PHE A 103 -14.71 -13.47 18.34
N VAL A 104 -15.32 -12.75 17.40
CA VAL A 104 -14.72 -11.57 16.77
C VAL A 104 -15.50 -10.32 17.15
N GLU A 105 -14.77 -9.28 17.50
CA GLU A 105 -15.30 -7.92 17.63
C GLU A 105 -15.07 -7.17 16.31
N ARG A 106 -16.13 -6.54 15.80
CA ARG A 106 -16.08 -5.67 14.63
C ARG A 106 -16.14 -4.23 15.07
N VAL A 107 -15.16 -3.44 14.64
CA VAL A 107 -15.10 -2.00 14.88
C VAL A 107 -15.14 -1.29 13.52
N ALA A 108 -16.11 -0.42 13.31
CA ALA A 108 -16.14 0.46 12.15
C ALA A 108 -15.10 1.56 12.29
N ILE A 109 -14.49 1.95 11.18
CA ILE A 109 -13.49 3.01 11.09
C ILE A 109 -13.95 3.96 10.00
N ASP A 110 -14.13 5.22 10.38
CA ASP A 110 -14.46 6.30 9.45
C ASP A 110 -13.30 7.29 9.41
N ALA A 111 -12.96 7.75 8.21
CA ALA A 111 -11.98 8.80 8.05
C ALA A 111 -12.53 10.13 8.61
N PRO A 112 -11.66 11.01 9.11
CA PRO A 112 -12.06 12.38 9.44
C PRO A 112 -12.71 13.06 8.23
N GLU A 113 -13.72 13.89 8.49
CA GLU A 113 -14.33 14.70 7.44
C GLU A 113 -13.30 15.67 6.86
N GLY A 114 -13.29 15.81 5.54
CA GLY A 114 -12.43 16.76 4.84
C GLY A 114 -11.94 16.25 3.49
N GLU A 115 -11.57 17.17 2.63
CA GLU A 115 -10.90 16.85 1.38
C GLU A 115 -9.44 16.44 1.66
N PRO A 116 -8.97 15.28 1.18
CA PRO A 116 -7.61 14.79 1.48
C PRO A 116 -6.49 15.78 1.16
N LEU A 117 -6.54 16.45 0.00
CA LEU A 117 -5.54 17.43 -0.39
C LEU A 117 -5.55 18.65 0.54
N LYS A 118 -6.71 19.10 0.98
CA LYS A 118 -6.84 20.20 1.95
C LYS A 118 -6.18 19.84 3.28
N LEU A 119 -6.48 18.63 3.80
CA LEU A 119 -5.90 18.12 5.04
C LEU A 119 -4.37 17.99 4.95
N GLU A 120 -3.85 17.54 3.81
CA GLU A 120 -2.41 17.47 3.54
C GLU A 120 -1.76 18.86 3.59
N LEU A 121 -2.34 19.86 2.90
CA LEU A 121 -1.84 21.24 2.89
C LEU A 121 -1.93 21.89 4.28
N GLU A 122 -3.01 21.69 5.00
CA GLU A 122 -3.17 22.19 6.37
C GLU A 122 -2.11 21.59 7.30
N SER A 123 -1.86 20.28 7.22
CA SER A 123 -0.81 19.58 7.97
C SER A 123 0.57 20.15 7.65
N PHE A 124 0.86 20.37 6.37
CA PHE A 124 2.14 20.96 5.93
C PHE A 124 2.34 22.39 6.46
N VAL A 125 1.31 23.25 6.38
CA VAL A 125 1.36 24.61 6.89
C VAL A 125 1.53 24.64 8.41
N ALA A 126 0.84 23.77 9.14
CA ALA A 126 0.99 23.65 10.59
C ALA A 126 2.41 23.24 10.98
N ALA A 127 3.03 22.31 10.23
CA ALA A 127 4.42 21.92 10.44
C ALA A 127 5.40 23.09 10.17
N LEU A 128 5.19 23.87 9.10
CA LEU A 128 6.01 25.06 8.81
C LEU A 128 5.93 26.11 9.92
N ARG A 129 4.80 26.24 10.57
CA ARG A 129 4.60 27.16 11.71
C ARG A 129 5.14 26.63 13.03
N GLY A 130 5.59 25.38 13.08
CA GLY A 130 6.03 24.72 14.32
C GLY A 130 4.85 24.30 15.24
N GLU A 131 3.62 24.28 14.73
CA GLU A 131 2.41 23.92 15.46
C GLU A 131 2.24 22.40 15.56
N SER A 132 2.85 21.63 14.63
CA SER A 132 2.83 20.17 14.60
C SER A 132 4.14 19.62 14.04
N PRO A 133 4.49 18.34 14.33
CA PRO A 133 5.59 17.69 13.66
C PRO A 133 5.30 17.50 12.16
N VAL A 134 6.35 17.34 11.36
CA VAL A 134 6.24 16.98 9.94
C VAL A 134 5.67 15.57 9.84
N ALA A 135 4.53 15.42 9.17
CA ALA A 135 3.83 14.13 9.06
C ALA A 135 4.56 13.15 8.12
N VAL A 136 5.11 13.64 7.01
CA VAL A 136 5.92 12.87 6.04
C VAL A 136 7.17 13.67 5.74
N THR A 137 8.33 13.12 6.06
CA THR A 137 9.61 13.78 5.87
C THR A 137 10.13 13.61 4.43
N ALA A 138 11.17 14.38 4.08
CA ALA A 138 11.86 14.22 2.80
C ALA A 138 12.53 12.82 2.70
N GLU A 139 13.00 12.29 3.82
CA GLU A 139 13.56 10.95 3.93
C GLU A 139 12.51 9.87 3.63
N ASP A 140 11.31 9.99 4.16
CA ASP A 140 10.20 9.07 3.90
C ASP A 140 9.84 9.07 2.40
N GLY A 141 9.72 10.26 1.79
CA GLY A 141 9.47 10.41 0.35
C GLY A 141 10.58 9.81 -0.51
N ARG A 142 11.85 10.02 -0.14
CA ARG A 142 13.01 9.43 -0.80
C ARG A 142 12.97 7.90 -0.70
N ASP A 143 12.67 7.34 0.44
CA ASP A 143 12.67 5.90 0.68
C ASP A 143 11.51 5.23 -0.08
N ALA A 144 10.33 5.85 -0.11
CA ALA A 144 9.22 5.39 -0.93
C ALA A 144 9.57 5.40 -2.43
N LEU A 145 10.23 6.45 -2.92
CA LEU A 145 10.71 6.54 -4.30
C LEU A 145 11.77 5.48 -4.61
N ALA A 146 12.71 5.24 -3.70
CA ALA A 146 13.74 4.22 -3.86
C ALA A 146 13.12 2.81 -4.03
N VAL A 147 12.11 2.47 -3.23
CA VAL A 147 11.37 1.21 -3.37
C VAL A 147 10.61 1.16 -4.69
N ALA A 148 9.94 2.24 -5.10
CA ALA A 148 9.23 2.31 -6.37
C ALA A 148 10.17 2.06 -7.57
N LEU A 149 11.36 2.66 -7.57
CA LEU A 149 12.38 2.45 -8.60
C LEU A 149 12.93 1.03 -8.60
N ARG A 150 13.07 0.38 -7.44
CA ARG A 150 13.44 -1.05 -7.36
C ARG A 150 12.37 -1.94 -7.98
N ILE A 151 11.08 -1.65 -7.75
CA ILE A 151 9.96 -2.37 -8.37
C ILE A 151 10.02 -2.25 -9.89
N VAL A 152 10.20 -1.03 -10.43
CA VAL A 152 10.31 -0.81 -11.88
C VAL A 152 11.47 -1.60 -12.47
N ARG A 153 12.66 -1.55 -11.87
CA ARG A 153 13.83 -2.31 -12.33
C ARG A 153 13.60 -3.83 -12.30
N ASP A 154 12.88 -4.33 -11.32
CA ASP A 154 12.59 -5.76 -11.23
C ASP A 154 11.60 -6.19 -12.32
N ILE A 155 10.59 -5.38 -12.61
CA ILE A 155 9.68 -5.59 -13.74
C ILE A 155 10.44 -5.58 -15.07
N GLU A 156 11.31 -4.57 -15.30
CA GLU A 156 12.07 -4.45 -16.54
C GLU A 156 12.99 -5.66 -16.79
N ARG A 157 13.56 -6.25 -15.73
CA ARG A 157 14.35 -7.48 -15.83
C ARG A 157 13.53 -8.72 -16.18
N SER A 158 12.26 -8.73 -15.81
CA SER A 158 11.34 -9.86 -16.05
C SER A 158 10.65 -9.79 -17.42
N LEU A 159 10.68 -8.62 -18.08
CA LEU A 159 10.08 -8.46 -19.39
C LEU A 159 10.93 -9.15 -20.46
N PRO A 160 10.34 -9.88 -21.44
CA PRO A 160 11.06 -10.47 -22.54
C PRO A 160 11.84 -9.40 -23.34
N ALA A 161 13.10 -9.72 -23.68
CA ALA A 161 13.94 -8.87 -24.53
C ALA A 161 13.28 -8.65 -25.91
N GLY A 162 12.66 -7.52 -26.12
CA GLY A 162 11.87 -7.14 -27.31
C GLY A 162 10.70 -6.21 -27.01
N ARG A 163 10.40 -6.00 -25.74
CA ARG A 163 9.39 -5.04 -25.27
C ARG A 163 9.95 -3.98 -24.31
N SER A 164 11.28 -3.87 -24.19
CA SER A 164 11.88 -2.80 -23.39
C SER A 164 11.74 -1.49 -24.15
N SER A 165 11.08 -0.55 -23.50
CA SER A 165 10.87 0.88 -23.75
C SER A 165 11.72 1.49 -24.87
N THR A 166 11.10 1.72 -26.02
CA THR A 166 11.55 2.68 -27.07
C THR A 166 11.29 4.15 -26.64
N ALA A 167 11.23 4.43 -25.34
CA ALA A 167 10.90 5.79 -24.84
C ALA A 167 12.12 6.73 -24.73
N ALA A 168 13.35 6.25 -24.99
CA ALA A 168 14.54 7.11 -24.91
C ALA A 168 14.91 7.84 -26.21
N ALA A 169 14.24 7.58 -27.35
CA ALA A 169 14.66 8.07 -28.65
C ALA A 169 13.85 9.27 -29.20
N ALA A 170 12.84 9.75 -28.49
CA ALA A 170 11.96 10.82 -29.01
C ALA A 170 12.32 12.25 -28.57
N HIS A 171 13.35 12.45 -27.73
CA HIS A 171 13.74 13.80 -27.23
C HIS A 171 15.05 14.33 -27.82
N SER A 172 15.57 13.75 -28.92
CA SER A 172 16.79 14.24 -29.57
C SER A 172 16.58 14.82 -30.98
N ARG A 173 15.35 15.12 -31.38
CA ARG A 173 15.09 15.83 -32.64
C ARG A 173 13.97 16.84 -32.48
N ALA A 174 14.25 18.01 -31.97
CA ALA A 174 13.60 19.28 -32.28
C ALA A 174 14.52 20.42 -31.79
#